data_2af6e745b1097327b7501bac169dd0d4
#
_entry.id   2af6e745b1097327b7501bac169dd0d4
#
_cell.length_a   1.000
_cell.length_b   1.000
_cell.length_c   1.000
_cell.angle_alpha   90.00
_cell.angle_beta   90.00
_cell.angle_gamma   90.00
#
_symmetry.space_group_name_H-M   'P 1'
#
loop_
_entity.id
_entity.type
_entity.pdbx_description
1 polymer ?
#
loop_
_entity_poly.entity_id
_entity_poly.type
_entity_poly.pdbx_seq_one_letter_code
_entity_poly.pdbx_strand_id
1 'polypeptide(L)'
;MINHFKLHRSSFLGSIAAWCALCFVAPAPAEPTAAHSAGSDTNAEFSRHFGAAFLDQYWRLHPDDAIRAGYYKVAGVLLVPDDRARADELRFLRSSLAALQRIAPNTLDPATRTDRAVLENQLQGEIWYLTDFRDWEWNPSLYNVAEPFALLIATEYAPLEVRLRAVLARLTNVPAYYTAARSSIKNPTREHTQLAIEQNSGALEVFGPELDKQIAGANLSPSERALFAKRLGAARAAISDYISWLKAEDAALASGKPRSFRIGIDLYEPKFSFDIASGSTAPAMFERAQQEKERLLTRMDLLADELWPKYFPDSLRPAERLDKIGTLIDKMSEQHIARTDFFKEVSRTIPELEQWVTVHNLVKIDTAKPLQVRITPKYKQGVAGASVDGPGPYDADASTYFNVTPLDDLSPERAESTLREYNRWMLPILVIHEAVPGHYVQLAYANKSPSLIKSLFGNGAMIEGWAVYGERMMLESGYGEDTAEQWLIYSKWNLRSVCNTILDYSVHVLGMSEADAKKFLSHEAFQSTEEVREKWRRVTLTSVQLTSYFAGYSAIYDFRERLKKQHPGQFELKRFHEQFLSYGSAPVRVIEEMMTGEGS
;
A
#
# COMPACT_ATOMS: atom_id res chain seq x y z
N MET A 1 17.99 -0.25 -2.85
CA MET A 1 17.31 -1.52 -2.55
C MET A 1 15.83 -1.24 -2.49
N ILE A 2 15.15 -1.54 -3.56
CA ILE A 2 13.71 -1.34 -3.64
C ILE A 2 13.11 -2.72 -3.56
N ASN A 3 12.58 -3.03 -2.40
CA ASN A 3 11.83 -4.23 -2.19
C ASN A 3 10.35 -3.90 -2.06
N HIS A 4 9.57 -4.61 -2.85
CA HIS A 4 8.15 -4.85 -2.70
C HIS A 4 7.21 -3.66 -2.81
N PHE A 5 7.02 -3.20 -4.05
CA PHE A 5 5.69 -2.84 -4.45
C PHE A 5 5.13 -3.87 -5.45
N LYS A 6 4.96 -5.12 -5.02
CA LYS A 6 3.63 -5.68 -5.22
C LYS A 6 2.72 -4.69 -4.48
N LEU A 7 1.71 -4.20 -5.14
CA LEU A 7 0.54 -3.69 -4.42
C LEU A 7 0.17 -4.79 -3.45
N HIS A 8 0.73 -4.70 -2.24
CA HIS A 8 0.29 -5.56 -1.18
C HIS A 8 -1.11 -5.09 -0.87
N ARG A 9 -2.02 -5.91 -1.27
CA ARG A 9 -3.36 -5.98 -0.74
C ARG A 9 -3.18 -6.16 0.75
N SER A 10 -3.05 -5.04 1.47
CA SER A 10 -2.91 -5.05 2.91
C SER A 10 -4.25 -5.38 3.52
N SER A 11 -4.31 -6.49 4.14
CA SER A 11 -5.43 -7.07 4.83
C SER A 11 -5.26 -6.91 6.33
N PHE A 12 -6.31 -6.56 7.04
CA PHE A 12 -6.25 -6.41 8.50
C PHE A 12 -7.56 -6.72 9.24
N LEU A 13 -7.48 -7.38 10.39
CA LEU A 13 -8.57 -7.72 11.29
C LEU A 13 -8.27 -7.64 12.77
N GLY A 14 -9.27 -7.39 13.53
CA GLY A 14 -9.28 -7.49 14.98
C GLY A 14 -10.42 -8.32 15.54
N SER A 15 -10.23 -8.88 16.70
CA SER A 15 -11.06 -9.89 17.37
C SER A 15 -12.25 -9.35 18.14
N ILE A 16 -13.29 -10.18 18.22
CA ILE A 16 -14.51 -10.01 19.00
C ILE A 16 -14.31 -10.60 20.40
N ALA A 17 -14.67 -9.86 21.44
CA ALA A 17 -14.98 -10.39 22.76
C ALA A 17 -16.46 -10.16 23.05
N ALA A 18 -17.14 -11.26 23.35
CA ALA A 18 -18.55 -11.30 23.73
C ALA A 18 -18.75 -10.87 25.18
N TRP A 19 -19.81 -10.12 25.47
CA TRP A 19 -20.44 -10.14 26.80
C TRP A 19 -21.96 -10.01 26.74
N CYS A 20 -22.61 -10.71 27.70
CA CYS A 20 -24.00 -11.12 27.75
C CYS A 20 -25.03 -10.05 28.13
N ALA A 21 -26.14 -10.21 27.55
CA ALA A 21 -27.55 -10.05 27.90
C ALA A 21 -28.00 -9.33 29.19
N LEU A 22 -29.00 -8.48 29.03
CA LEU A 22 -30.14 -8.38 29.97
C LEU A 22 -31.42 -8.03 29.20
N CYS A 23 -32.44 -8.84 29.45
CA CYS A 23 -33.75 -8.78 28.81
C CYS A 23 -34.58 -7.59 29.27
N PHE A 24 -35.24 -6.89 28.32
CA PHE A 24 -36.52 -6.23 28.59
C PHE A 24 -37.53 -6.62 27.52
N VAL A 25 -38.67 -7.12 27.97
CA VAL A 25 -39.83 -7.51 27.16
C VAL A 25 -40.67 -6.25 26.91
N ALA A 26 -40.98 -5.96 25.66
CA ALA A 26 -42.05 -5.05 25.24
C ALA A 26 -42.76 -5.60 23.99
N PRO A 27 -44.00 -5.24 23.72
CA PRO A 27 -44.96 -6.06 22.98
C PRO A 27 -44.73 -6.08 21.46
N ALA A 28 -45.17 -7.16 20.85
CA ALA A 28 -45.05 -7.45 19.44
C ALA A 28 -45.70 -6.42 18.51
N PRO A 29 -45.04 -6.03 17.44
CA PRO A 29 -45.68 -5.52 16.25
C PRO A 29 -45.68 -6.56 15.13
N ALA A 30 -46.58 -6.36 14.19
CA ALA A 30 -47.00 -7.18 13.09
C ALA A 30 -45.89 -7.89 12.29
N GLU A 31 -46.24 -9.05 11.71
CA GLU A 31 -45.41 -9.89 10.84
C GLU A 31 -44.70 -9.10 9.73
N PRO A 32 -43.40 -9.32 9.57
CA PRO A 32 -42.69 -8.78 8.41
C PRO A 32 -42.92 -9.60 7.17
N THR A 33 -43.20 -8.91 6.10
CA THR A 33 -43.46 -9.42 4.75
C THR A 33 -42.34 -10.31 4.20
N ALA A 34 -42.66 -11.26 3.34
CA ALA A 34 -41.79 -12.29 2.73
C ALA A 34 -40.47 -11.84 2.11
N ALA A 35 -40.28 -10.53 1.84
CA ALA A 35 -39.04 -9.96 1.33
C ALA A 35 -37.86 -9.99 2.35
N HIS A 36 -38.15 -9.96 3.65
CA HIS A 36 -37.12 -10.01 4.71
C HIS A 36 -36.52 -11.42 4.91
N SER A 37 -37.26 -12.47 4.63
CA SER A 37 -36.82 -13.86 4.74
C SER A 37 -35.88 -14.26 3.58
N ALA A 38 -36.16 -13.80 2.36
CA ALA A 38 -35.34 -14.11 1.18
C ALA A 38 -33.93 -13.49 1.26
N GLY A 39 -33.80 -12.24 1.73
CA GLY A 39 -32.50 -11.57 1.93
C GLY A 39 -31.64 -12.21 3.00
N SER A 40 -32.25 -12.68 4.10
CA SER A 40 -31.56 -13.41 5.17
C SER A 40 -30.96 -14.73 4.68
N ASP A 41 -31.67 -15.47 3.85
CA ASP A 41 -31.19 -16.75 3.30
C ASP A 41 -30.03 -16.56 2.32
N THR A 42 -30.07 -15.52 1.48
CA THR A 42 -29.01 -15.23 0.50
C THR A 42 -27.72 -14.72 1.18
N ASN A 43 -27.82 -13.88 2.22
CA ASN A 43 -26.67 -13.47 3.02
C ASN A 43 -26.02 -14.66 3.73
N ALA A 44 -26.84 -15.59 4.27
CA ALA A 44 -26.33 -16.82 4.87
C ALA A 44 -25.67 -17.75 3.84
N GLU A 45 -26.19 -17.79 2.62
CA GLU A 45 -25.58 -18.51 1.50
C GLU A 45 -24.22 -17.90 1.13
N PHE A 46 -24.12 -16.59 0.97
CA PHE A 46 -22.85 -15.89 0.72
C PHE A 46 -21.82 -16.20 1.81
N SER A 47 -22.19 -16.06 3.08
CA SER A 47 -21.30 -16.32 4.22
C SER A 47 -20.83 -17.78 4.30
N ARG A 48 -21.66 -18.74 3.91
CA ARG A 48 -21.28 -20.16 3.83
C ARG A 48 -20.26 -20.42 2.72
N HIS A 49 -20.42 -19.80 1.55
CA HIS A 49 -19.53 -20.00 0.41
C HIS A 49 -18.22 -19.23 0.52
N PHE A 50 -18.26 -17.99 1.01
CA PHE A 50 -17.13 -17.06 1.01
C PHE A 50 -16.64 -16.67 2.42
N GLY A 51 -17.04 -17.44 3.44
CA GLY A 51 -16.55 -17.30 4.82
C GLY A 51 -15.24 -18.07 5.07
N ALA A 52 -15.11 -18.59 6.29
CA ALA A 52 -13.88 -19.19 6.79
C ALA A 52 -13.33 -20.34 5.91
N ALA A 53 -14.21 -21.20 5.36
CA ALA A 53 -13.78 -22.34 4.53
C ALA A 53 -13.15 -21.87 3.18
N PHE A 54 -13.71 -20.83 2.58
CA PHE A 54 -13.14 -20.22 1.38
C PHE A 54 -11.77 -19.61 1.70
N LEU A 55 -11.67 -18.84 2.79
CA LEU A 55 -10.43 -18.21 3.21
C LEU A 55 -9.36 -19.24 3.59
N ASP A 56 -9.73 -20.33 4.26
CA ASP A 56 -8.81 -21.44 4.55
C ASP A 56 -8.23 -22.05 3.26
N GLN A 57 -9.03 -22.19 2.20
CA GLN A 57 -8.57 -22.70 0.92
C GLN A 57 -7.75 -21.67 0.16
N TYR A 58 -8.16 -20.41 0.17
CA TYR A 58 -7.43 -19.29 -0.41
C TYR A 58 -6.02 -19.20 0.17
N TRP A 59 -5.87 -19.27 1.49
CA TRP A 59 -4.59 -19.21 2.20
C TRP A 59 -3.66 -20.40 1.91
N ARG A 60 -4.20 -21.56 1.57
CA ARG A 60 -3.37 -22.69 1.13
C ARG A 60 -2.73 -22.46 -0.23
N LEU A 61 -3.36 -21.66 -1.07
CA LEU A 61 -2.84 -21.25 -2.38
C LEU A 61 -1.96 -19.99 -2.29
N HIS A 62 -2.12 -19.19 -1.22
CA HIS A 62 -1.38 -17.96 -0.96
C HIS A 62 -0.72 -17.97 0.43
N PRO A 63 0.15 -18.96 0.75
CA PRO A 63 0.68 -19.12 2.10
C PRO A 63 1.58 -17.97 2.55
N ASP A 64 2.21 -17.26 1.64
CA ASP A 64 3.04 -16.09 1.95
C ASP A 64 2.17 -14.89 2.33
N ASP A 65 1.06 -14.67 1.63
CA ASP A 65 0.09 -13.63 1.98
C ASP A 65 -0.66 -13.97 3.27
N ALA A 66 -0.91 -15.25 3.53
CA ALA A 66 -1.46 -15.74 4.79
C ALA A 66 -0.58 -15.33 6.00
N ILE A 67 0.75 -15.49 5.87
CA ILE A 67 1.69 -15.07 6.92
C ILE A 67 1.63 -13.56 7.12
N ARG A 68 1.59 -12.77 6.05
CA ARG A 68 1.43 -11.31 6.13
C ARG A 68 0.12 -10.90 6.81
N ALA A 69 -0.94 -11.64 6.54
CA ALA A 69 -2.25 -11.44 7.16
C ALA A 69 -2.32 -11.89 8.63
N GLY A 70 -1.27 -12.52 9.19
CA GLY A 70 -1.28 -13.10 10.52
C GLY A 70 -1.96 -14.48 10.59
N TYR A 71 -2.24 -15.12 9.44
CA TYR A 71 -2.85 -16.44 9.38
C TYR A 71 -1.80 -17.55 9.38
N TYR A 72 -1.34 -17.94 10.55
CA TYR A 72 -0.20 -18.84 10.73
C TYR A 72 -0.53 -20.34 10.61
N LYS A 73 -1.79 -20.74 10.34
CA LYS A 73 -2.14 -22.15 10.14
C LYS A 73 -1.38 -22.81 8.98
N VAL A 74 -0.96 -22.02 7.99
CA VAL A 74 -0.19 -22.47 6.84
C VAL A 74 1.29 -22.04 6.88
N ALA A 75 1.77 -21.60 8.06
CA ALA A 75 3.11 -21.05 8.24
C ALA A 75 4.24 -21.98 7.75
N GLY A 76 4.07 -23.29 7.85
CA GLY A 76 5.04 -24.28 7.37
C GLY A 76 5.03 -24.56 5.86
N VAL A 77 4.12 -23.95 5.10
CA VAL A 77 3.95 -24.19 3.65
C VAL A 77 4.74 -23.16 2.85
N LEU A 78 5.65 -23.60 2.00
CA LEU A 78 6.19 -22.82 0.88
C LEU A 78 5.69 -23.43 -0.42
N LEU A 79 4.87 -22.69 -1.16
CA LEU A 79 4.37 -23.15 -2.45
C LEU A 79 5.48 -23.05 -3.50
N VAL A 80 5.66 -24.11 -4.29
CA VAL A 80 6.56 -24.07 -5.45
C VAL A 80 5.78 -23.44 -6.61
N PRO A 81 6.25 -22.32 -7.21
CA PRO A 81 5.50 -21.57 -8.22
C PRO A 81 5.65 -22.19 -9.62
N ASP A 82 5.26 -23.44 -9.75
CA ASP A 82 5.27 -24.18 -11.01
C ASP A 82 3.93 -24.09 -11.78
N ASP A 83 3.86 -24.69 -12.96
CA ASP A 83 2.67 -24.68 -13.80
C ASP A 83 1.48 -25.37 -13.12
N ARG A 84 1.74 -26.37 -12.28
CA ARG A 84 0.69 -27.07 -11.54
C ARG A 84 0.07 -26.16 -10.48
N ALA A 85 0.90 -25.47 -9.72
CA ALA A 85 0.42 -24.52 -8.71
C ALA A 85 -0.44 -23.42 -9.34
N ARG A 86 0.01 -22.85 -10.46
CA ARG A 86 -0.78 -21.85 -11.22
C ARG A 86 -2.09 -22.40 -11.78
N ALA A 87 -2.09 -23.64 -12.27
CA ALA A 87 -3.31 -24.28 -12.77
C ALA A 87 -4.31 -24.57 -11.64
N ASP A 88 -3.82 -24.98 -10.46
CA ASP A 88 -4.65 -25.23 -9.29
C ASP A 88 -5.26 -23.93 -8.75
N GLU A 89 -4.48 -22.87 -8.69
CA GLU A 89 -4.91 -21.52 -8.32
C GLU A 89 -5.97 -21.00 -9.30
N LEU A 90 -5.70 -21.04 -10.60
CA LEU A 90 -6.64 -20.58 -11.64
C LEU A 90 -7.97 -21.35 -11.59
N ARG A 91 -7.93 -22.64 -11.31
CA ARG A 91 -9.14 -23.48 -11.15
C ARG A 91 -9.96 -23.03 -9.94
N PHE A 92 -9.29 -22.78 -8.83
CA PHE A 92 -9.92 -22.28 -7.61
C PHE A 92 -10.56 -20.91 -7.85
N LEU A 93 -9.83 -19.97 -8.43
CA LEU A 93 -10.33 -18.61 -8.71
C LEU A 93 -11.55 -18.63 -9.64
N ARG A 94 -11.49 -19.37 -10.75
CA ARG A 94 -12.61 -19.50 -11.70
C ARG A 94 -13.84 -20.16 -11.08
N SER A 95 -13.65 -21.21 -10.29
CA SER A 95 -14.79 -21.87 -9.61
C SER A 95 -15.42 -20.97 -8.57
N SER A 96 -14.61 -20.20 -7.84
CA SER A 96 -15.08 -19.23 -6.85
C SER A 96 -15.82 -18.07 -7.52
N LEU A 97 -15.29 -17.52 -8.61
CA LEU A 97 -15.97 -16.47 -9.37
C LEU A 97 -17.31 -16.95 -9.93
N ALA A 98 -17.35 -18.15 -10.50
CA ALA A 98 -18.61 -18.74 -11.00
C ALA A 98 -19.64 -18.97 -9.89
N ALA A 99 -19.22 -19.35 -8.68
CA ALA A 99 -20.10 -19.47 -7.53
C ALA A 99 -20.59 -18.07 -7.06
N LEU A 100 -19.72 -17.07 -7.04
CA LEU A 100 -20.05 -15.69 -6.66
C LEU A 100 -21.09 -15.08 -7.61
N GLN A 101 -20.94 -15.29 -8.91
CA GLN A 101 -21.83 -14.77 -9.94
C GLN A 101 -23.27 -15.34 -9.89
N ARG A 102 -23.49 -16.47 -9.23
CA ARG A 102 -24.84 -17.00 -9.00
C ARG A 102 -25.61 -16.23 -7.95
N ILE A 103 -24.93 -15.50 -7.07
CA ILE A 103 -25.53 -14.70 -6.01
C ILE A 103 -25.82 -13.30 -6.59
N ALA A 104 -27.09 -13.00 -6.80
CA ALA A 104 -27.50 -11.71 -7.36
C ALA A 104 -27.26 -10.58 -6.34
N PRO A 105 -26.58 -9.46 -6.70
CA PRO A 105 -26.24 -8.40 -5.77
C PRO A 105 -27.44 -7.78 -5.04
N ASN A 106 -28.56 -7.61 -5.76
CA ASN A 106 -29.78 -6.99 -5.24
C ASN A 106 -30.53 -7.84 -4.19
N THR A 107 -30.14 -9.10 -3.99
CA THR A 107 -30.72 -9.97 -2.96
C THR A 107 -29.93 -9.91 -1.66
N LEU A 108 -28.78 -9.24 -1.65
CA LEU A 108 -27.90 -9.10 -0.51
C LEU A 108 -28.19 -7.78 0.24
N ASP A 109 -27.98 -7.81 1.56
CA ASP A 109 -27.93 -6.57 2.31
C ASP A 109 -26.74 -5.70 1.85
N PRO A 110 -26.77 -4.41 2.16
CA PRO A 110 -25.73 -3.50 1.71
C PRO A 110 -24.30 -3.92 2.09
N ALA A 111 -24.08 -4.39 3.32
CA ALA A 111 -22.73 -4.77 3.79
C ALA A 111 -22.19 -6.00 3.04
N THR A 112 -23.03 -7.03 2.87
CA THR A 112 -22.69 -8.26 2.14
C THR A 112 -22.52 -7.99 0.63
N ARG A 113 -23.32 -7.05 0.08
CA ARG A 113 -23.15 -6.60 -1.32
C ARG A 113 -21.78 -5.98 -1.57
N THR A 114 -21.28 -5.19 -0.61
CA THR A 114 -19.91 -4.65 -0.68
C THR A 114 -18.86 -5.75 -0.67
N ASP A 115 -19.01 -6.73 0.22
CA ASP A 115 -18.10 -7.89 0.27
C ASP A 115 -18.08 -8.64 -1.05
N ARG A 116 -19.26 -8.84 -1.64
CA ARG A 116 -19.38 -9.47 -2.96
C ARG A 116 -18.66 -8.67 -4.04
N ALA A 117 -18.81 -7.34 -4.08
CA ALA A 117 -18.17 -6.48 -5.07
C ALA A 117 -16.64 -6.48 -4.92
N VAL A 118 -16.14 -6.39 -3.69
CA VAL A 118 -14.70 -6.46 -3.39
C VAL A 118 -14.14 -7.81 -3.84
N LEU A 119 -14.81 -8.91 -3.48
CA LEU A 119 -14.36 -10.25 -3.83
C LEU A 119 -14.42 -10.52 -5.34
N GLU A 120 -15.44 -9.99 -6.04
CA GLU A 120 -15.56 -10.12 -7.50
C GLU A 120 -14.39 -9.43 -8.21
N ASN A 121 -14.07 -8.18 -7.84
CA ASN A 121 -12.91 -7.48 -8.38
C ASN A 121 -11.60 -8.23 -8.09
N GLN A 122 -11.46 -8.78 -6.88
CA GLN A 122 -10.32 -9.57 -6.48
C GLN A 122 -10.12 -10.80 -7.38
N LEU A 123 -11.16 -11.63 -7.49
CA LEU A 123 -11.09 -12.89 -8.24
C LEU A 123 -10.87 -12.64 -9.74
N GLN A 124 -11.55 -11.63 -10.32
CA GLN A 124 -11.35 -11.24 -11.71
C GLN A 124 -9.94 -10.71 -11.95
N GLY A 125 -9.42 -9.86 -11.07
CA GLY A 125 -8.07 -9.32 -11.15
C GLY A 125 -7.02 -10.42 -11.09
N GLU A 126 -7.12 -11.36 -10.14
CA GLU A 126 -6.17 -12.48 -10.02
C GLU A 126 -6.20 -13.41 -11.24
N ILE A 127 -7.38 -13.71 -11.77
CA ILE A 127 -7.49 -14.47 -13.02
C ILE A 127 -6.76 -13.74 -14.15
N TRP A 128 -7.00 -12.43 -14.30
CA TRP A 128 -6.36 -11.62 -15.34
C TRP A 128 -4.84 -11.56 -15.16
N TYR A 129 -4.33 -11.40 -13.93
CA TYR A 129 -2.91 -11.41 -13.65
C TYR A 129 -2.24 -12.74 -14.04
N LEU A 130 -2.93 -13.86 -13.80
CA LEU A 130 -2.43 -15.20 -14.15
C LEU A 130 -2.48 -15.50 -15.65
N THR A 131 -3.50 -15.00 -16.37
CA THR A 131 -3.78 -15.40 -17.76
C THR A 131 -3.29 -14.41 -18.80
N ASP A 132 -3.42 -13.10 -18.53
CA ASP A 132 -3.20 -12.03 -19.50
C ASP A 132 -1.96 -11.20 -19.18
N PHE A 133 -1.82 -10.69 -17.96
CA PHE A 133 -0.67 -9.89 -17.57
C PHE A 133 0.60 -10.72 -17.44
N ARG A 134 0.50 -11.90 -16.83
CA ARG A 134 1.52 -12.95 -16.76
C ARG A 134 2.89 -12.43 -16.33
N ASP A 135 2.93 -11.53 -15.32
CA ASP A 135 4.18 -10.98 -14.81
C ASP A 135 5.14 -12.05 -14.26
N TRP A 136 4.60 -13.18 -13.85
CA TRP A 136 5.35 -14.36 -13.45
C TRP A 136 6.28 -14.94 -14.56
N GLU A 137 6.08 -14.58 -15.84
CA GLU A 137 6.95 -14.99 -16.95
C GLU A 137 8.09 -14.01 -17.24
N TRP A 138 7.95 -12.74 -16.83
CA TRP A 138 8.89 -11.72 -17.25
C TRP A 138 9.42 -10.83 -16.10
N ASN A 139 8.90 -10.99 -14.90
CA ASN A 139 9.31 -10.25 -13.71
C ASN A 139 10.02 -11.16 -12.69
N PRO A 140 11.34 -11.35 -12.77
CA PRO A 140 12.05 -12.21 -11.83
C PRO A 140 12.06 -11.70 -10.39
N SER A 141 11.72 -10.41 -10.15
CA SER A 141 11.66 -9.86 -8.80
C SER A 141 10.49 -10.39 -7.96
N LEU A 142 9.52 -11.08 -8.59
CA LEU A 142 8.44 -11.77 -7.89
C LEU A 142 8.94 -12.99 -7.10
N TYR A 143 10.11 -13.52 -7.47
CA TYR A 143 10.66 -14.72 -6.89
C TYR A 143 11.68 -14.40 -5.81
N ASN A 144 11.18 -14.20 -4.58
CA ASN A 144 11.99 -14.00 -3.39
C ASN A 144 11.28 -14.60 -2.17
N VAL A 145 11.95 -15.53 -1.50
CA VAL A 145 11.38 -16.22 -0.33
C VAL A 145 11.61 -15.48 0.99
N ALA A 146 12.41 -14.40 1.01
CA ALA A 146 12.96 -13.85 2.26
C ALA A 146 11.90 -13.29 3.23
N GLU A 147 10.96 -12.49 2.73
CA GLU A 147 10.04 -11.75 3.60
C GLU A 147 9.15 -12.66 4.48
N PRO A 148 8.48 -13.71 3.95
CA PRO A 148 7.71 -14.60 4.80
C PRO A 148 8.56 -15.33 5.84
N PHE A 149 9.81 -15.68 5.50
CA PHE A 149 10.74 -16.24 6.49
C PHE A 149 11.12 -15.22 7.55
N ALA A 150 11.43 -13.99 7.18
CA ALA A 150 11.75 -12.92 8.13
C ALA A 150 10.57 -12.65 9.08
N LEU A 151 9.34 -12.62 8.57
CA LEU A 151 8.13 -12.44 9.39
C LEU A 151 7.95 -13.58 10.40
N LEU A 152 8.11 -14.85 9.97
CA LEU A 152 8.02 -16.00 10.88
C LEU A 152 9.10 -15.99 11.97
N ILE A 153 10.29 -15.46 11.66
CA ILE A 153 11.39 -15.35 12.61
C ILE A 153 11.17 -14.19 13.58
N ALA A 154 10.71 -13.05 13.10
CA ALA A 154 10.63 -11.81 13.87
C ALA A 154 9.33 -11.64 14.66
N THR A 155 8.19 -12.15 14.14
CA THR A 155 6.87 -11.98 14.77
C THR A 155 6.66 -13.03 15.86
N GLU A 156 6.34 -12.59 17.08
CA GLU A 156 6.14 -13.47 18.24
C GLU A 156 4.74 -14.07 18.32
N TYR A 157 4.23 -14.60 17.20
CA TYR A 157 2.89 -15.23 17.12
C TYR A 157 2.80 -16.57 17.87
N ALA A 158 3.92 -17.19 18.21
CA ALA A 158 4.03 -18.47 18.92
C ALA A 158 5.44 -18.59 19.58
N PRO A 159 5.64 -19.55 20.49
CA PRO A 159 6.97 -19.86 21.01
C PRO A 159 8.00 -20.07 19.91
N LEU A 160 9.27 -19.68 20.15
CA LEU A 160 10.34 -19.70 19.17
C LEU A 160 10.49 -21.07 18.47
N GLU A 161 10.39 -22.16 19.23
CA GLU A 161 10.51 -23.52 18.70
C GLU A 161 9.40 -23.86 17.69
N VAL A 162 8.19 -23.37 17.92
CA VAL A 162 7.04 -23.55 17.00
C VAL A 162 7.31 -22.80 15.70
N ARG A 163 7.75 -21.53 15.83
CA ARG A 163 8.09 -20.68 14.68
C ARG A 163 9.25 -21.29 13.87
N LEU A 164 10.30 -21.75 14.52
CA LEU A 164 11.42 -22.41 13.87
C LEU A 164 11.03 -23.72 13.18
N ARG A 165 10.09 -24.52 13.73
CA ARG A 165 9.58 -25.70 13.03
C ARG A 165 8.82 -25.34 11.76
N ALA A 166 8.06 -24.24 11.74
CA ALA A 166 7.44 -23.72 10.53
C ALA A 166 8.51 -23.30 9.50
N VAL A 167 9.54 -22.57 9.92
CA VAL A 167 10.71 -22.23 9.09
C VAL A 167 11.38 -23.49 8.52
N LEU A 168 11.64 -24.51 9.37
CA LEU A 168 12.23 -25.77 8.97
C LEU A 168 11.39 -26.51 7.90
N ALA A 169 10.07 -26.49 8.04
CA ALA A 169 9.18 -27.10 7.05
C ALA A 169 9.29 -26.38 5.70
N ARG A 170 9.22 -25.05 5.67
CA ARG A 170 9.32 -24.23 4.46
C ARG A 170 10.66 -24.37 3.75
N LEU A 171 11.77 -24.49 4.48
CA LEU A 171 13.11 -24.67 3.92
C LEU A 171 13.21 -25.87 2.98
N THR A 172 12.32 -26.87 3.12
CA THR A 172 12.28 -28.06 2.26
C THR A 172 12.11 -27.68 0.79
N ASN A 173 11.28 -26.69 0.50
CA ASN A 173 10.87 -26.33 -0.86
C ASN A 173 11.70 -25.20 -1.48
N VAL A 174 12.60 -24.55 -0.75
CA VAL A 174 13.39 -23.43 -1.28
C VAL A 174 14.19 -23.79 -2.55
N PRO A 175 14.87 -24.95 -2.65
CA PRO A 175 15.53 -25.33 -3.89
C PRO A 175 14.58 -25.53 -5.07
N ALA A 176 13.45 -26.20 -4.84
CA ALA A 176 12.42 -26.41 -5.87
C ALA A 176 11.76 -25.08 -6.29
N TYR A 177 11.55 -24.17 -5.35
CA TYR A 177 11.01 -22.83 -5.61
C TYR A 177 11.87 -22.07 -6.62
N TYR A 178 13.18 -21.97 -6.41
CA TYR A 178 14.07 -21.26 -7.34
C TYR A 178 14.30 -22.01 -8.66
N THR A 179 14.20 -23.33 -8.65
CA THR A 179 14.17 -24.11 -9.90
C THR A 179 12.94 -23.79 -10.74
N ALA A 180 11.76 -23.73 -10.12
CA ALA A 180 10.51 -23.35 -10.79
C ALA A 180 10.54 -21.88 -11.24
N ALA A 181 11.08 -20.96 -10.43
CA ALA A 181 11.27 -19.57 -10.80
C ALA A 181 12.08 -19.42 -12.11
N ARG A 182 13.24 -20.08 -12.19
CA ARG A 182 14.07 -20.07 -13.41
C ARG A 182 13.34 -20.63 -14.63
N SER A 183 12.58 -21.71 -14.46
CA SER A 183 11.81 -22.33 -15.54
C SER A 183 10.63 -21.47 -16.00
N SER A 184 10.06 -20.67 -15.13
CA SER A 184 8.93 -19.78 -15.42
C SER A 184 9.33 -18.52 -16.18
N ILE A 185 10.52 -17.97 -15.91
CA ILE A 185 11.01 -16.76 -16.56
C ILE A 185 11.46 -17.06 -18.00
N LYS A 186 10.84 -16.38 -18.98
CA LYS A 186 11.08 -16.61 -20.42
C LYS A 186 11.62 -15.39 -21.16
N ASN A 187 11.14 -14.21 -20.83
CA ASN A 187 11.52 -12.96 -21.48
C ASN A 187 11.51 -11.82 -20.46
N PRO A 188 12.49 -11.78 -19.56
CA PRO A 188 12.50 -10.81 -18.47
C PRO A 188 12.82 -9.39 -18.96
N THR A 189 12.32 -8.41 -18.20
CA THR A 189 12.81 -7.04 -18.31
C THR A 189 14.13 -6.91 -17.58
N ARG A 190 15.00 -6.02 -18.05
CA ARG A 190 16.29 -5.77 -17.39
C ARG A 190 16.13 -5.15 -16.02
N GLU A 191 15.21 -4.19 -15.89
CA GLU A 191 14.92 -3.45 -14.67
C GLU A 191 14.50 -4.38 -13.52
N HIS A 192 13.57 -5.30 -13.79
CA HIS A 192 13.13 -6.27 -12.78
C HIS A 192 14.18 -7.36 -12.50
N THR A 193 15.04 -7.67 -13.49
CA THR A 193 16.16 -8.59 -13.28
C THR A 193 17.20 -7.99 -12.32
N GLN A 194 17.53 -6.70 -12.48
CA GLN A 194 18.42 -5.97 -11.57
C GLN A 194 17.81 -5.87 -10.17
N LEU A 195 16.52 -5.57 -10.07
CA LEU A 195 15.80 -5.58 -8.80
C LEU A 195 15.86 -6.96 -8.13
N ALA A 196 15.64 -8.04 -8.90
CA ALA A 196 15.69 -9.41 -8.36
C ALA A 196 17.07 -9.78 -7.82
N ILE A 197 18.16 -9.32 -8.46
CA ILE A 197 19.54 -9.51 -7.97
C ILE A 197 19.72 -8.82 -6.61
N GLU A 198 19.31 -7.58 -6.49
CA GLU A 198 19.40 -6.80 -5.25
C GLU A 198 18.61 -7.46 -4.12
N GLN A 199 17.35 -7.82 -4.40
CA GLN A 199 16.44 -8.42 -3.44
C GLN A 199 16.92 -9.77 -2.93
N ASN A 200 17.35 -10.66 -3.83
CA ASN A 200 17.82 -11.98 -3.44
C ASN A 200 19.20 -11.93 -2.76
N SER A 201 20.03 -10.91 -3.07
CA SER A 201 21.26 -10.67 -2.32
C SER A 201 20.95 -10.31 -0.86
N GLY A 202 19.95 -9.46 -0.61
CA GLY A 202 19.46 -9.16 0.75
C GLY A 202 18.78 -10.37 1.42
N ALA A 203 18.17 -11.26 0.64
CA ALA A 203 17.55 -12.48 1.18
C ALA A 203 18.54 -13.36 1.96
N LEU A 204 19.80 -13.41 1.55
CA LEU A 204 20.82 -14.18 2.26
C LEU A 204 21.05 -13.73 3.71
N GLU A 205 20.74 -12.48 4.04
CA GLU A 205 20.84 -11.98 5.42
C GLU A 205 19.79 -12.64 6.34
N VAL A 206 18.57 -12.90 5.82
CA VAL A 206 17.50 -13.59 6.55
C VAL A 206 17.91 -15.02 6.92
N PHE A 207 18.65 -15.66 6.04
CA PHE A 207 19.19 -17.01 6.25
C PHE A 207 20.62 -16.97 6.84
N GLY A 208 21.03 -15.85 7.41
CA GLY A 208 22.38 -15.57 7.90
C GLY A 208 22.65 -16.03 9.34
N PRO A 209 23.75 -15.51 9.94
CA PRO A 209 24.23 -15.95 11.25
C PRO A 209 23.23 -15.73 12.41
N GLU A 210 22.33 -14.75 12.29
CA GLU A 210 21.33 -14.50 13.34
C GLU A 210 20.31 -15.66 13.42
N LEU A 211 19.90 -16.20 12.29
CA LEU A 211 19.06 -17.41 12.26
C LEU A 211 19.81 -18.62 12.84
N ASP A 212 21.09 -18.80 12.49
CA ASP A 212 21.92 -19.87 13.05
C ASP A 212 21.98 -19.77 14.58
N LYS A 213 22.13 -18.55 15.14
CA LYS A 213 22.14 -18.28 16.58
C LYS A 213 20.80 -18.61 17.25
N GLN A 214 19.68 -18.22 16.64
CA GLN A 214 18.35 -18.56 17.15
C GLN A 214 18.10 -20.07 17.15
N ILE A 215 18.49 -20.80 16.10
CA ILE A 215 18.42 -22.26 16.02
C ILE A 215 19.29 -22.90 17.12
N ALA A 216 20.48 -22.38 17.37
CA ALA A 216 21.37 -22.87 18.41
C ALA A 216 20.80 -22.66 19.82
N GLY A 217 20.15 -21.51 20.07
CA GLY A 217 19.57 -21.16 21.36
C GLY A 217 18.22 -21.80 21.69
N ALA A 218 17.49 -22.28 20.64
CA ALA A 218 16.16 -22.84 20.81
C ALA A 218 16.18 -24.30 21.33
N ASN A 219 15.09 -24.71 22.01
CA ASN A 219 14.92 -26.08 22.49
C ASN A 219 14.46 -27.01 21.36
N LEU A 220 15.40 -27.32 20.46
CA LEU A 220 15.22 -28.25 19.33
C LEU A 220 15.96 -29.56 19.59
N SER A 221 15.42 -30.67 19.09
CA SER A 221 16.09 -31.97 19.16
C SER A 221 17.37 -32.00 18.29
N PRO A 222 18.33 -32.90 18.58
CA PRO A 222 19.52 -33.07 17.75
C PRO A 222 19.18 -33.38 16.28
N SER A 223 18.12 -34.13 16.02
CA SER A 223 17.66 -34.45 14.67
C SER A 223 17.09 -33.22 13.94
N GLU A 224 16.34 -32.37 14.64
CA GLU A 224 15.84 -31.10 14.08
C GLU A 224 17.02 -30.17 13.73
N ARG A 225 18.01 -30.04 14.61
CA ARG A 225 19.22 -29.23 14.35
C ARG A 225 20.01 -29.73 13.13
N ALA A 226 20.21 -31.05 13.01
CA ALA A 226 20.86 -31.64 11.86
C ALA A 226 20.07 -31.39 10.56
N LEU A 227 18.75 -31.48 10.63
CA LEU A 227 17.87 -31.21 9.49
C LEU A 227 17.90 -29.71 9.10
N PHE A 228 17.95 -28.80 10.09
CA PHE A 228 18.15 -27.37 9.85
C PHE A 228 19.46 -27.11 9.11
N ALA A 229 20.58 -27.64 9.61
CA ALA A 229 21.87 -27.45 8.97
C ALA A 229 21.85 -27.89 7.49
N LYS A 230 21.24 -29.06 7.20
CA LYS A 230 21.10 -29.57 5.84
C LYS A 230 20.23 -28.67 4.96
N ARG A 231 19.01 -28.35 5.41
CA ARG A 231 18.03 -27.59 4.60
C ARG A 231 18.44 -26.14 4.44
N LEU A 232 18.98 -25.51 5.49
CA LEU A 232 19.47 -24.14 5.44
C LEU A 232 20.67 -24.00 4.50
N GLY A 233 21.60 -24.96 4.52
CA GLY A 233 22.69 -25.03 3.55
C GLY A 233 22.17 -25.14 2.11
N ALA A 234 21.17 -25.99 1.86
CA ALA A 234 20.55 -26.14 0.55
C ALA A 234 19.81 -24.87 0.10
N ALA A 235 19.13 -24.18 1.04
CA ALA A 235 18.44 -22.93 0.75
C ALA A 235 19.41 -21.81 0.37
N ARG A 236 20.49 -21.63 1.15
CA ARG A 236 21.58 -20.65 0.86
C ARG A 236 22.19 -20.91 -0.52
N ALA A 237 22.48 -22.17 -0.85
CA ALA A 237 22.99 -22.57 -2.16
C ALA A 237 22.00 -22.22 -3.29
N ALA A 238 20.72 -22.57 -3.15
CA ALA A 238 19.70 -22.28 -4.14
C ALA A 238 19.50 -20.78 -4.39
N ILE A 239 19.54 -19.95 -3.34
CA ILE A 239 19.48 -18.49 -3.46
C ILE A 239 20.72 -17.97 -4.20
N SER A 240 21.92 -18.43 -3.83
CA SER A 240 23.18 -18.02 -4.48
C SER A 240 23.24 -18.43 -5.95
N ASP A 241 22.77 -19.62 -6.29
CA ASP A 241 22.66 -20.10 -7.66
C ASP A 241 21.67 -19.29 -8.48
N TYR A 242 20.54 -18.90 -7.87
CA TYR A 242 19.55 -18.02 -8.51
C TYR A 242 20.13 -16.61 -8.76
N ILE A 243 20.83 -16.01 -7.80
CA ILE A 243 21.54 -14.75 -7.98
C ILE A 243 22.57 -14.84 -9.12
N SER A 244 23.32 -15.93 -9.18
CA SER A 244 24.32 -16.13 -10.22
C SER A 244 23.69 -16.24 -11.61
N TRP A 245 22.58 -16.94 -11.71
CA TRP A 245 21.78 -17.01 -12.92
C TRP A 245 21.22 -15.65 -13.33
N LEU A 246 20.62 -14.89 -12.40
CA LEU A 246 20.12 -13.54 -12.66
C LEU A 246 21.21 -12.58 -13.17
N LYS A 247 22.43 -12.68 -12.63
CA LYS A 247 23.57 -11.86 -13.10
C LYS A 247 23.98 -12.22 -14.54
N ALA A 248 23.92 -13.50 -14.90
CA ALA A 248 24.16 -13.93 -16.27
C ALA A 248 23.05 -13.43 -17.22
N GLU A 249 21.80 -13.49 -16.78
CA GLU A 249 20.66 -12.93 -17.53
C GLU A 249 20.80 -11.42 -17.73
N ASP A 250 21.12 -10.62 -16.67
CA ASP A 250 21.32 -9.17 -16.82
C ASP A 250 22.42 -8.83 -17.82
N ALA A 251 23.52 -9.58 -17.81
CA ALA A 251 24.59 -9.41 -18.78
C ALA A 251 24.14 -9.72 -20.22
N ALA A 252 23.33 -10.76 -20.40
CA ALA A 252 22.77 -11.11 -21.71
C ALA A 252 21.75 -10.04 -22.18
N LEU A 253 20.89 -9.57 -21.28
CA LEU A 253 19.91 -8.51 -21.57
C LEU A 253 20.58 -7.17 -21.89
N ALA A 254 21.72 -6.85 -21.27
CA ALA A 254 22.48 -5.63 -21.54
C ALA A 254 23.03 -5.57 -22.97
N SER A 255 23.35 -6.71 -23.57
CA SER A 255 23.86 -6.83 -24.94
C SER A 255 22.79 -7.18 -25.98
N GLY A 256 21.58 -7.54 -25.53
CA GLY A 256 20.48 -8.00 -26.36
C GLY A 256 19.38 -6.97 -26.58
N LYS A 257 18.18 -7.47 -26.84
CA LYS A 257 16.93 -6.68 -26.89
C LYS A 257 15.99 -7.16 -25.79
N PRO A 258 16.11 -6.66 -24.56
CA PRO A 258 15.24 -7.05 -23.46
C PRO A 258 13.78 -6.68 -23.74
N ARG A 259 12.85 -7.36 -23.12
CA ARG A 259 11.47 -6.91 -23.03
C ARG A 259 11.43 -5.50 -22.43
N SER A 260 10.63 -4.63 -23.02
CA SER A 260 10.36 -3.34 -22.43
C SER A 260 9.58 -3.49 -21.11
N PHE A 261 9.93 -2.69 -20.11
CA PHE A 261 9.12 -2.56 -18.89
C PHE A 261 7.78 -1.84 -19.16
N ARG A 262 7.66 -1.10 -20.26
CA ARG A 262 6.43 -0.44 -20.67
C ARG A 262 5.41 -1.46 -21.11
N ILE A 263 4.24 -1.43 -20.49
CA ILE A 263 3.20 -2.44 -20.72
C ILE A 263 2.21 -2.08 -21.84
N GLY A 264 2.18 -0.82 -22.28
CA GLY A 264 1.25 -0.34 -23.30
C GLY A 264 -0.19 -0.26 -22.81
N ILE A 265 -1.05 0.39 -23.64
CA ILE A 265 -2.46 0.64 -23.25
C ILE A 265 -3.27 -0.65 -23.07
N ASP A 266 -2.99 -1.69 -23.87
CA ASP A 266 -3.74 -2.95 -23.84
C ASP A 266 -3.64 -3.70 -22.50
N LEU A 267 -2.51 -3.57 -21.81
CA LEU A 267 -2.33 -4.12 -20.47
C LEU A 267 -2.55 -3.07 -19.37
N TYR A 268 -2.31 -1.78 -19.68
CA TYR A 268 -2.46 -0.70 -18.71
C TYR A 268 -3.91 -0.48 -18.30
N GLU A 269 -4.84 -0.43 -19.26
CA GLU A 269 -6.26 -0.16 -18.99
C GLU A 269 -6.93 -1.26 -18.16
N PRO A 270 -6.81 -2.57 -18.48
CA PRO A 270 -7.34 -3.60 -17.60
C PRO A 270 -6.72 -3.57 -16.20
N LYS A 271 -5.40 -3.37 -16.12
CA LYS A 271 -4.70 -3.24 -14.83
C LYS A 271 -5.24 -2.06 -14.02
N PHE A 272 -5.43 -0.90 -14.65
CA PHE A 272 -6.04 0.27 -14.03
C PHE A 272 -7.45 -0.04 -13.52
N SER A 273 -8.26 -0.72 -14.31
CA SER A 273 -9.62 -1.09 -13.92
C SER A 273 -9.65 -1.94 -12.65
N PHE A 274 -8.75 -2.92 -12.52
CA PHE A 274 -8.69 -3.80 -11.35
C PHE A 274 -8.02 -3.14 -10.13
N ASP A 275 -6.90 -2.46 -10.33
CA ASP A 275 -6.08 -1.95 -9.23
C ASP A 275 -6.64 -0.65 -8.65
N ILE A 276 -7.16 0.24 -9.48
CA ILE A 276 -7.75 1.52 -9.05
C ILE A 276 -9.23 1.38 -8.72
N ALA A 277 -9.97 0.63 -9.54
CA ALA A 277 -11.40 0.35 -9.35
C ALA A 277 -12.26 1.61 -9.14
N SER A 278 -11.90 2.73 -9.82
CA SER A 278 -12.58 4.02 -9.68
C SER A 278 -13.84 4.16 -10.53
N GLY A 279 -14.07 3.25 -11.49
CA GLY A 279 -15.10 3.39 -12.50
C GLY A 279 -14.76 4.37 -13.63
N SER A 280 -13.59 5.01 -13.59
CA SER A 280 -13.03 5.84 -14.66
C SER A 280 -12.11 5.01 -15.55
N THR A 281 -11.73 5.55 -16.72
CA THR A 281 -10.68 5.00 -17.58
C THR A 281 -9.33 5.63 -17.28
N ALA A 282 -8.22 4.94 -17.62
CA ALA A 282 -6.88 5.47 -17.44
C ALA A 282 -6.64 6.77 -18.25
N PRO A 283 -7.07 6.89 -19.53
CA PRO A 283 -7.00 8.16 -20.27
C PRO A 283 -7.74 9.31 -19.59
N ALA A 284 -8.97 9.07 -19.10
CA ALA A 284 -9.76 10.11 -18.43
C ALA A 284 -9.08 10.57 -17.12
N MET A 285 -8.46 9.64 -16.37
CA MET A 285 -7.72 9.97 -15.18
C MET A 285 -6.44 10.76 -15.49
N PHE A 286 -5.77 10.43 -16.57
CA PHE A 286 -4.61 11.18 -17.07
C PHE A 286 -4.97 12.62 -17.45
N GLU A 287 -6.03 12.82 -18.22
CA GLU A 287 -6.53 14.16 -18.57
C GLU A 287 -6.91 14.97 -17.32
N ARG A 288 -7.61 14.35 -16.38
CA ARG A 288 -7.95 14.97 -15.10
C ARG A 288 -6.69 15.39 -14.32
N ALA A 289 -5.67 14.54 -14.30
CA ALA A 289 -4.41 14.87 -13.65
C ALA A 289 -3.71 16.06 -14.32
N GLN A 290 -3.74 16.18 -15.64
CA GLN A 290 -3.20 17.33 -16.34
C GLN A 290 -3.94 18.63 -15.99
N GLN A 291 -5.26 18.60 -15.93
CA GLN A 291 -6.06 19.76 -15.52
C GLN A 291 -5.78 20.16 -14.08
N GLU A 292 -5.66 19.21 -13.18
CA GLU A 292 -5.35 19.47 -11.77
C GLU A 292 -3.91 20.00 -11.60
N LYS A 293 -2.94 19.53 -12.39
CA LYS A 293 -1.59 20.08 -12.42
C LYS A 293 -1.62 21.59 -12.72
N GLU A 294 -2.32 22.00 -13.76
CA GLU A 294 -2.42 23.41 -14.12
C GLU A 294 -3.14 24.25 -13.06
N ARG A 295 -4.18 23.70 -12.44
CA ARG A 295 -4.87 24.36 -11.34
C ARG A 295 -3.96 24.58 -10.12
N LEU A 296 -3.16 23.56 -9.77
CA LEU A 296 -2.20 23.65 -8.66
C LEU A 296 -1.08 24.65 -8.98
N LEU A 297 -0.51 24.61 -10.18
CA LEU A 297 0.54 25.54 -10.60
C LEU A 297 0.04 26.99 -10.60
N THR A 298 -1.20 27.22 -11.02
CA THR A 298 -1.81 28.56 -10.94
C THR A 298 -1.95 29.05 -9.48
N ARG A 299 -2.37 28.17 -8.57
CA ARG A 299 -2.44 28.51 -7.15
C ARG A 299 -1.05 28.78 -6.57
N MET A 300 -0.07 27.93 -6.89
CA MET A 300 1.31 28.09 -6.41
C MET A 300 1.94 29.38 -6.92
N ASP A 301 1.60 29.81 -8.13
CA ASP A 301 2.06 31.06 -8.73
C ASP A 301 1.57 32.28 -7.94
N LEU A 302 0.29 32.30 -7.57
CA LEU A 302 -0.30 33.35 -6.73
C LEU A 302 0.34 33.40 -5.32
N LEU A 303 0.52 32.23 -4.70
CA LEU A 303 1.17 32.13 -3.40
C LEU A 303 2.65 32.57 -3.48
N ALA A 304 3.33 32.25 -4.58
CA ALA A 304 4.71 32.70 -4.80
C ALA A 304 4.79 34.23 -4.96
N ASP A 305 3.81 34.86 -5.63
CA ASP A 305 3.74 36.31 -5.73
C ASP A 305 3.55 36.99 -4.37
N GLU A 306 2.70 36.41 -3.51
CA GLU A 306 2.47 36.89 -2.15
C GLU A 306 3.72 36.78 -1.27
N LEU A 307 4.40 35.63 -1.35
CA LEU A 307 5.54 35.32 -0.48
C LEU A 307 6.86 35.92 -0.96
N TRP A 308 6.99 36.27 -2.24
CA TRP A 308 8.25 36.74 -2.82
C TRP A 308 8.89 37.91 -2.06
N PRO A 309 8.16 38.98 -1.69
CA PRO A 309 8.76 40.10 -0.98
C PRO A 309 9.33 39.71 0.40
N LYS A 310 8.79 38.70 1.03
CA LYS A 310 9.24 38.20 2.33
C LYS A 310 10.58 37.46 2.24
N TYR A 311 10.77 36.67 1.19
CA TYR A 311 11.95 35.81 1.04
C TYR A 311 13.04 36.44 0.18
N PHE A 312 12.67 37.37 -0.69
CA PHE A 312 13.54 38.05 -1.65
C PHE A 312 13.24 39.56 -1.74
N PRO A 313 13.42 40.32 -0.64
CA PRO A 313 13.00 41.73 -0.58
C PRO A 313 13.70 42.62 -1.60
N ASP A 314 14.96 42.29 -1.95
CA ASP A 314 15.81 43.11 -2.84
C ASP A 314 15.97 42.51 -4.25
N SER A 315 15.20 41.45 -4.57
CA SER A 315 15.35 40.71 -5.83
C SER A 315 14.12 40.81 -6.71
N LEU A 316 14.34 40.99 -8.02
CA LEU A 316 13.26 40.92 -9.01
C LEU A 316 12.73 39.47 -9.09
N ARG A 317 11.42 39.36 -9.25
CA ARG A 317 10.78 38.07 -9.49
C ARG A 317 11.10 37.52 -10.86
N PRO A 318 11.40 36.23 -11.00
CA PRO A 318 11.48 35.59 -12.32
C PRO A 318 10.19 35.80 -13.12
N ALA A 319 10.31 36.01 -14.42
CA ALA A 319 9.16 36.16 -15.31
C ALA A 319 8.46 34.81 -15.56
N GLU A 320 9.23 33.74 -15.64
CA GLU A 320 8.71 32.40 -15.83
C GLU A 320 8.14 31.85 -14.54
N ARG A 321 6.90 31.40 -14.61
CA ARG A 321 6.12 30.87 -13.48
C ARG A 321 6.85 29.77 -12.71
N LEU A 322 7.39 28.79 -13.44
CA LEU A 322 8.02 27.62 -12.81
C LEU A 322 9.33 28.00 -12.11
N ASP A 323 10.12 28.89 -12.70
CA ASP A 323 11.37 29.38 -12.10
C ASP A 323 11.08 30.17 -10.81
N LYS A 324 10.03 31.02 -10.82
CA LYS A 324 9.60 31.76 -9.62
C LYS A 324 9.22 30.81 -8.50
N ILE A 325 8.32 29.86 -8.76
CA ILE A 325 7.84 28.88 -7.78
C ILE A 325 9.01 28.05 -7.26
N GLY A 326 9.83 27.49 -8.16
CA GLY A 326 10.96 26.65 -7.80
C GLY A 326 11.99 27.36 -6.94
N THR A 327 12.36 28.61 -7.30
CA THR A 327 13.30 29.43 -6.52
C THR A 327 12.79 29.70 -5.11
N LEU A 328 11.49 29.98 -4.96
CA LEU A 328 10.89 30.22 -3.64
C LEU A 328 10.85 28.94 -2.80
N ILE A 329 10.42 27.81 -3.38
CA ILE A 329 10.40 26.52 -2.69
C ILE A 329 11.82 26.14 -2.25
N ASP A 330 12.81 26.33 -3.11
CA ASP A 330 14.21 26.03 -2.78
C ASP A 330 14.67 26.87 -1.57
N LYS A 331 14.38 28.17 -1.58
CA LYS A 331 14.69 29.05 -0.45
C LYS A 331 13.95 28.66 0.85
N MET A 332 12.70 28.32 0.75
CA MET A 332 11.92 27.87 1.91
C MET A 332 12.43 26.57 2.48
N SER A 333 12.89 25.65 1.61
CA SER A 333 13.38 24.34 2.02
C SER A 333 14.65 24.40 2.90
N GLU A 334 15.38 25.53 2.93
CA GLU A 334 16.47 25.75 3.87
C GLU A 334 16.02 25.74 5.34
N GLN A 335 14.72 25.94 5.59
CA GLN A 335 14.14 25.94 6.92
C GLN A 335 13.70 24.51 7.32
N HIS A 336 14.63 23.71 7.75
CA HIS A 336 14.40 22.35 8.23
C HIS A 336 15.04 22.15 9.61
N ILE A 337 14.72 21.03 10.24
CA ILE A 337 15.29 20.61 11.52
C ILE A 337 16.71 20.08 11.35
N ALA A 338 17.45 19.97 12.45
CA ALA A 338 18.74 19.31 12.43
C ALA A 338 18.58 17.79 12.17
N ARG A 339 19.54 17.20 11.47
CA ARG A 339 19.57 15.78 11.14
C ARG A 339 19.36 14.88 12.36
N THR A 340 19.99 15.22 13.48
CA THR A 340 19.90 14.50 14.76
C THR A 340 18.52 14.55 15.42
N ASP A 341 17.68 15.51 15.04
CA ASP A 341 16.38 15.74 15.64
C ASP A 341 15.22 15.12 14.83
N PHE A 342 15.51 14.56 13.66
CA PHE A 342 14.48 14.07 12.72
C PHE A 342 13.54 13.06 13.38
N PHE A 343 14.09 12.01 14.00
CA PHE A 343 13.28 10.99 14.69
C PHE A 343 12.47 11.56 15.86
N LYS A 344 13.09 12.46 16.64
CA LYS A 344 12.45 13.10 17.78
C LYS A 344 11.28 13.97 17.36
N GLU A 345 11.46 14.74 16.29
CA GLU A 345 10.43 15.63 15.77
C GLU A 345 9.23 14.86 15.21
N VAL A 346 9.46 13.81 14.44
CA VAL A 346 8.40 12.90 13.97
C VAL A 346 7.62 12.33 15.16
N SER A 347 8.34 11.85 16.20
CA SER A 347 7.71 11.28 17.40
C SER A 347 6.89 12.31 18.18
N ARG A 348 7.34 13.57 18.22
CA ARG A 348 6.67 14.68 18.91
C ARG A 348 5.38 15.10 18.18
N THR A 349 5.38 15.04 16.86
CA THR A 349 4.26 15.51 16.04
C THR A 349 3.02 14.61 16.17
N ILE A 350 3.18 13.30 16.42
CA ILE A 350 2.05 12.35 16.48
C ILE A 350 1.02 12.75 17.57
N PRO A 351 1.37 12.90 18.85
CA PRO A 351 0.41 13.28 19.87
C PRO A 351 -0.21 14.68 19.64
N GLU A 352 0.48 15.59 18.99
CA GLU A 352 -0.08 16.89 18.59
C GLU A 352 -1.19 16.72 17.54
N LEU A 353 -0.97 15.85 16.56
CA LEU A 353 -1.99 15.53 15.54
C LEU A 353 -3.19 14.81 16.16
N GLU A 354 -2.96 13.87 17.09
CA GLU A 354 -4.05 13.19 17.82
C GLU A 354 -4.90 14.20 18.61
N GLN A 355 -4.26 15.13 19.29
CA GLN A 355 -4.93 16.21 20.00
C GLN A 355 -5.72 17.11 19.05
N TRP A 356 -5.11 17.52 17.92
CA TRP A 356 -5.77 18.35 16.91
C TRP A 356 -7.03 17.69 16.36
N VAL A 357 -6.90 16.43 15.91
CA VAL A 357 -8.02 15.64 15.36
C VAL A 357 -9.16 15.51 16.38
N THR A 358 -8.82 15.32 17.65
CA THR A 358 -9.80 15.17 18.73
C THR A 358 -10.51 16.50 19.03
N VAL A 359 -9.77 17.60 19.19
CA VAL A 359 -10.32 18.94 19.51
C VAL A 359 -11.20 19.45 18.37
N HIS A 360 -10.79 19.26 17.12
CA HIS A 360 -11.55 19.70 15.95
C HIS A 360 -12.62 18.70 15.51
N ASN A 361 -12.80 17.60 16.27
CA ASN A 361 -13.84 16.61 16.02
C ASN A 361 -13.83 16.06 14.59
N LEU A 362 -12.64 15.70 14.06
CA LEU A 362 -12.46 15.30 12.66
C LEU A 362 -12.76 13.82 12.43
N VAL A 363 -12.25 12.95 13.28
CA VAL A 363 -12.48 11.50 13.27
C VAL A 363 -12.17 10.93 14.65
N LYS A 364 -12.81 9.84 15.05
CA LYS A 364 -12.49 9.17 16.32
C LYS A 364 -11.22 8.35 16.20
N ILE A 365 -10.28 8.57 17.10
CA ILE A 365 -9.03 7.80 17.24
C ILE A 365 -9.20 6.75 18.34
N ASP A 366 -8.69 5.55 18.10
CA ASP A 366 -8.65 4.51 19.13
C ASP A 366 -7.35 4.61 19.95
N THR A 367 -7.48 5.19 21.13
CA THR A 367 -6.34 5.36 22.07
C THR A 367 -5.97 4.09 22.85
N ALA A 368 -6.77 3.01 22.76
CA ALA A 368 -6.49 1.76 23.46
C ALA A 368 -5.28 1.01 22.88
N LYS A 369 -4.96 1.25 21.60
CA LYS A 369 -3.81 0.68 20.90
C LYS A 369 -3.00 1.82 20.28
N PRO A 370 -2.15 2.52 21.04
CA PRO A 370 -1.40 3.66 20.54
C PRO A 370 -0.37 3.23 19.49
N LEU A 371 -0.16 4.10 18.50
CA LEU A 371 0.88 3.95 17.50
C LEU A 371 2.26 3.99 18.17
N GLN A 372 3.11 3.00 17.88
CA GLN A 372 4.47 2.94 18.38
C GLN A 372 5.47 3.45 17.34
N VAL A 373 6.26 4.46 17.67
CA VAL A 373 7.31 4.97 16.79
C VAL A 373 8.58 4.17 16.99
N ARG A 374 9.20 3.72 15.90
CA ARG A 374 10.48 3.01 15.93
C ARG A 374 11.37 3.35 14.76
N ILE A 375 12.66 3.11 14.90
CA ILE A 375 13.59 3.12 13.79
C ILE A 375 13.20 2.00 12.81
N THR A 376 13.16 2.33 11.51
CA THR A 376 12.91 1.33 10.46
C THR A 376 13.91 0.18 10.58
N PRO A 377 13.45 -1.08 10.71
CA PRO A 377 14.33 -2.24 10.75
C PRO A 377 15.26 -2.28 9.52
N LYS A 378 16.53 -2.68 9.69
CA LYS A 378 17.54 -2.61 8.61
C LYS A 378 17.10 -3.28 7.31
N TYR A 379 16.43 -4.43 7.39
CA TYR A 379 15.92 -5.15 6.21
C TYR A 379 14.79 -4.41 5.45
N LYS A 380 14.20 -3.37 6.05
CA LYS A 380 13.17 -2.50 5.45
C LYS A 380 13.70 -1.13 5.00
N GLN A 381 14.94 -0.78 5.38
CA GLN A 381 15.52 0.53 5.02
C GLN A 381 15.81 0.65 3.52
N GLY A 382 15.85 1.90 3.02
CA GLY A 382 16.17 2.19 1.62
C GLY A 382 14.96 2.21 0.68
N VAL A 383 13.74 2.09 1.22
CA VAL A 383 12.48 2.10 0.44
C VAL A 383 11.71 3.40 0.62
N ALA A 384 11.58 3.87 1.86
CA ALA A 384 10.84 5.09 2.21
C ALA A 384 11.48 5.77 3.42
N GLY A 385 11.29 7.09 3.55
CA GLY A 385 11.70 7.86 4.72
C GLY A 385 10.88 7.53 5.97
N ALA A 386 9.61 7.14 5.78
CA ALA A 386 8.71 6.67 6.81
C ALA A 386 7.73 5.64 6.25
N SER A 387 7.13 4.83 7.13
CA SER A 387 6.08 3.86 6.78
C SER A 387 5.32 3.39 8.01
N VAL A 388 4.10 2.90 7.82
CA VAL A 388 3.31 2.27 8.88
C VAL A 388 3.24 0.76 8.67
N ASP A 389 3.56 0.02 9.73
CA ASP A 389 3.33 -1.42 9.82
C ASP A 389 2.20 -1.68 10.81
N GLY A 390 1.07 -2.10 10.33
CA GLY A 390 -0.03 -2.55 11.19
C GLY A 390 -0.07 -4.06 11.33
N PRO A 391 -0.75 -4.58 12.36
CA PRO A 391 -0.98 -6.01 12.50
C PRO A 391 -1.87 -6.53 11.38
N GLY A 392 -1.67 -7.79 11.02
CA GLY A 392 -2.57 -8.48 10.10
C GLY A 392 -3.94 -8.76 10.72
N PRO A 393 -4.93 -9.04 9.86
CA PRO A 393 -6.30 -9.23 10.32
C PRO A 393 -6.53 -10.40 11.26
N TYR A 394 -5.62 -11.34 11.30
CA TYR A 394 -5.69 -12.45 12.23
C TYR A 394 -4.76 -12.26 13.45
N ASP A 395 -4.09 -11.11 13.56
CA ASP A 395 -3.16 -10.77 14.65
C ASP A 395 -3.57 -9.46 15.34
N ALA A 396 -4.83 -9.41 15.76
CA ALA A 396 -5.49 -8.21 16.27
C ALA A 396 -4.83 -7.58 17.50
N ASP A 397 -4.03 -8.33 18.24
CA ASP A 397 -3.39 -7.88 19.48
C ASP A 397 -1.98 -7.30 19.26
N ALA A 398 -1.42 -7.46 18.06
CA ALA A 398 -0.12 -6.91 17.73
C ALA A 398 -0.16 -5.37 17.63
N SER A 399 1.00 -4.75 17.89
CA SER A 399 1.16 -3.31 17.83
C SER A 399 1.25 -2.79 16.40
N THR A 400 0.75 -1.57 16.17
CA THR A 400 1.03 -0.82 14.95
C THR A 400 2.28 0.02 15.15
N TYR A 401 3.18 -0.02 14.18
CA TYR A 401 4.44 0.70 14.22
C TYR A 401 4.53 1.76 13.14
N PHE A 402 4.92 2.95 13.55
CA PHE A 402 5.39 3.98 12.63
C PHE A 402 6.91 3.87 12.53
N ASN A 403 7.40 3.44 11.39
CA ASN A 403 8.81 3.28 11.13
C ASN A 403 9.37 4.58 10.56
N VAL A 404 10.44 5.09 11.15
CA VAL A 404 11.18 6.26 10.69
C VAL A 404 12.58 5.82 10.26
N THR A 405 12.92 6.04 9.00
CA THR A 405 14.24 5.67 8.49
C THR A 405 15.28 6.68 8.99
N PRO A 406 16.32 6.23 9.70
CA PRO A 406 17.34 7.13 10.21
C PRO A 406 18.14 7.74 9.07
N LEU A 407 18.54 9.00 9.24
CA LEU A 407 19.37 9.70 8.26
C LEU A 407 20.88 9.49 8.50
N ASP A 408 21.24 8.83 9.61
CA ASP A 408 22.64 8.71 10.10
C ASP A 408 23.56 7.97 9.12
N ASP A 409 23.03 7.01 8.37
CA ASP A 409 23.79 6.22 7.39
C ASP A 409 23.86 6.90 6.00
N LEU A 410 23.23 8.07 5.82
CA LEU A 410 23.28 8.82 4.56
C LEU A 410 24.53 9.69 4.50
N SER A 411 25.06 9.97 3.30
CA SER A 411 26.05 11.02 3.12
C SER A 411 25.49 12.38 3.54
N PRO A 412 26.33 13.36 3.92
CA PRO A 412 25.86 14.71 4.29
C PRO A 412 24.95 15.33 3.23
N GLU A 413 25.29 15.18 1.96
CA GLU A 413 24.53 15.76 0.83
C GLU A 413 23.17 15.09 0.67
N ARG A 414 23.09 13.77 0.85
CA ARG A 414 21.82 13.03 0.77
C ARG A 414 20.94 13.32 1.97
N ALA A 415 21.53 13.41 3.18
CA ALA A 415 20.80 13.80 4.38
C ALA A 415 20.23 15.21 4.25
N GLU A 416 21.03 16.17 3.75
CA GLU A 416 20.59 17.54 3.50
C GLU A 416 19.45 17.57 2.46
N SER A 417 19.58 16.87 1.35
CA SER A 417 18.52 16.76 0.35
C SER A 417 17.21 16.23 0.95
N THR A 418 17.28 15.21 1.82
CA THR A 418 16.11 14.66 2.52
C THR A 418 15.51 15.67 3.49
N LEU A 419 16.33 16.39 4.26
CA LEU A 419 15.84 17.39 5.20
C LEU A 419 15.20 18.59 4.50
N ARG A 420 15.72 19.03 3.37
CA ARG A 420 15.11 20.07 2.54
C ARG A 420 13.77 19.64 1.97
N GLU A 421 13.61 18.36 1.59
CA GLU A 421 12.32 17.81 1.17
C GLU A 421 11.33 17.78 2.34
N TYR A 422 11.75 17.24 3.49
CA TYR A 422 10.95 17.20 4.73
C TYR A 422 11.23 18.42 5.61
N ASN A 423 11.12 19.63 5.00
CA ASN A 423 11.29 20.90 5.70
C ASN A 423 10.20 21.11 6.78
N ARG A 424 10.31 22.21 7.52
CA ARG A 424 9.45 22.50 8.67
C ARG A 424 7.93 22.46 8.38
N TRP A 425 7.51 22.74 7.15
CA TRP A 425 6.11 22.69 6.76
C TRP A 425 5.69 21.32 6.22
N MET A 426 6.64 20.59 5.62
CA MET A 426 6.37 19.30 4.99
C MET A 426 6.41 18.15 5.99
N LEU A 427 7.28 18.19 6.99
CA LEU A 427 7.44 17.10 7.96
C LEU A 427 6.12 16.76 8.69
N PRO A 428 5.33 17.74 9.16
CA PRO A 428 4.00 17.43 9.72
C PRO A 428 3.05 16.79 8.72
N ILE A 429 3.10 17.17 7.44
CA ILE A 429 2.26 16.56 6.38
C ILE A 429 2.61 15.09 6.18
N LEU A 430 3.91 14.74 6.19
CA LEU A 430 4.35 13.34 6.17
C LEU A 430 3.75 12.56 7.35
N VAL A 431 3.80 13.12 8.56
CA VAL A 431 3.26 12.45 9.75
C VAL A 431 1.73 12.33 9.69
N ILE A 432 1.04 13.31 9.10
CA ILE A 432 -0.40 13.22 8.82
C ILE A 432 -0.68 12.05 7.87
N HIS A 433 0.07 11.95 6.78
CA HIS A 433 -0.10 10.90 5.77
C HIS A 433 0.10 9.49 6.36
N GLU A 434 1.21 9.29 7.05
CA GLU A 434 1.56 7.97 7.60
C GLU A 434 0.77 7.65 8.88
N ALA A 435 0.56 8.61 9.75
CA ALA A 435 -0.02 8.38 11.07
C ALA A 435 -1.46 8.90 11.20
N VAL A 436 -1.63 10.15 11.62
CA VAL A 436 -2.92 10.68 12.11
C VAL A 436 -3.34 11.93 11.31
N PRO A 437 -4.47 11.86 10.60
CA PRO A 437 -5.45 10.78 10.52
C PRO A 437 -5.25 9.84 9.31
N GLY A 438 -4.05 9.74 8.74
CA GLY A 438 -3.72 8.96 7.54
C GLY A 438 -3.79 7.45 7.73
N HIS A 439 -2.73 6.75 7.28
CA HIS A 439 -2.70 5.29 7.21
C HIS A 439 -2.99 4.58 8.54
N TYR A 440 -2.43 5.05 9.66
CA TYR A 440 -2.69 4.43 10.96
C TYR A 440 -4.18 4.43 11.33
N VAL A 441 -4.86 5.57 11.16
CA VAL A 441 -6.29 5.67 11.49
C VAL A 441 -7.12 4.82 10.53
N GLN A 442 -6.82 4.86 9.23
CA GLN A 442 -7.49 4.06 8.21
C GLN A 442 -7.37 2.56 8.52
N LEU A 443 -6.17 2.08 8.84
CA LEU A 443 -5.91 0.69 9.21
C LEU A 443 -6.64 0.29 10.49
N ALA A 444 -6.67 1.16 11.50
CA ALA A 444 -7.41 0.92 12.75
C ALA A 444 -8.91 0.74 12.52
N TYR A 445 -9.50 1.48 11.58
CA TYR A 445 -10.89 1.30 11.17
C TYR A 445 -11.10 0.02 10.36
N ALA A 446 -10.23 -0.24 9.38
CA ALA A 446 -10.29 -1.46 8.58
C ALA A 446 -10.23 -2.72 9.44
N ASN A 447 -9.39 -2.72 10.47
CA ASN A 447 -9.24 -3.82 11.43
C ASN A 447 -10.47 -4.04 12.33
N LYS A 448 -11.35 -3.05 12.46
CA LYS A 448 -12.62 -3.17 13.18
C LYS A 448 -13.78 -3.58 12.29
N SER A 449 -13.56 -3.69 10.99
CA SER A 449 -14.59 -4.17 10.06
C SER A 449 -15.01 -5.59 10.45
N PRO A 450 -16.31 -5.88 10.60
CA PRO A 450 -16.79 -7.22 10.89
C PRO A 450 -16.59 -8.19 9.71
N SER A 451 -16.25 -7.67 8.53
CA SER A 451 -16.02 -8.45 7.32
C SER A 451 -14.55 -8.69 7.05
N LEU A 452 -14.17 -9.98 7.06
CA LEU A 452 -12.85 -10.45 6.65
C LEU A 452 -12.54 -10.09 5.18
N ILE A 453 -13.53 -10.11 4.31
CA ILE A 453 -13.36 -9.81 2.88
C ILE A 453 -12.85 -8.38 2.70
N LYS A 454 -13.51 -7.38 3.34
CA LYS A 454 -13.10 -5.96 3.25
C LYS A 454 -11.74 -5.68 3.85
N SER A 455 -11.37 -6.45 4.87
CA SER A 455 -10.09 -6.28 5.54
C SER A 455 -8.94 -6.98 4.82
N LEU A 456 -9.23 -8.09 4.12
CA LEU A 456 -8.24 -8.89 3.42
C LEU A 456 -7.98 -8.42 1.98
N PHE A 457 -9.00 -7.92 1.30
CA PHE A 457 -8.94 -7.56 -0.11
C PHE A 457 -9.12 -6.06 -0.31
N GLY A 458 -8.21 -5.29 0.31
CA GLY A 458 -8.23 -3.84 0.27
C GLY A 458 -7.85 -3.24 -1.09
N ASN A 459 -8.39 -2.06 -1.39
CA ASN A 459 -8.08 -1.29 -2.58
C ASN A 459 -6.96 -0.28 -2.30
N GLY A 460 -5.85 -0.38 -3.04
CA GLY A 460 -4.69 0.50 -2.87
C GLY A 460 -4.99 1.98 -3.13
N ALA A 461 -5.88 2.29 -4.07
CA ALA A 461 -6.28 3.66 -4.35
C ALA A 461 -7.11 4.26 -3.19
N MET A 462 -7.97 3.47 -2.54
CA MET A 462 -8.66 3.92 -1.33
C MET A 462 -7.67 4.20 -0.20
N ILE A 463 -6.71 3.31 0.04
CA ILE A 463 -5.75 3.40 1.15
C ILE A 463 -4.85 4.62 0.98
N GLU A 464 -4.21 4.77 -0.18
CA GLU A 464 -3.33 5.92 -0.49
C GLU A 464 -4.14 7.22 -0.61
N GLY A 465 -5.31 7.12 -1.24
CA GLY A 465 -6.22 8.25 -1.41
C GLY A 465 -6.71 8.83 -0.10
N TRP A 466 -7.00 7.98 0.90
CA TRP A 466 -7.36 8.43 2.24
C TRP A 466 -6.22 9.20 2.92
N ALA A 467 -4.99 8.72 2.82
CA ALA A 467 -3.85 9.39 3.41
C ALA A 467 -3.62 10.78 2.79
N VAL A 468 -3.65 10.89 1.44
CA VAL A 468 -3.56 12.18 0.73
C VAL A 468 -4.76 13.09 1.03
N TYR A 469 -5.96 12.52 1.16
CA TYR A 469 -7.15 13.26 1.57
C TYR A 469 -6.99 13.80 3.01
N GLY A 470 -6.45 13.01 3.91
CA GLY A 470 -6.15 13.39 5.29
C GLY A 470 -5.24 14.61 5.39
N GLU A 471 -4.21 14.68 4.53
CA GLU A 471 -3.32 15.85 4.46
C GLU A 471 -4.10 17.13 4.18
N ARG A 472 -4.95 17.11 3.15
CA ARG A 472 -5.78 18.26 2.77
C ARG A 472 -6.80 18.62 3.85
N MET A 473 -7.47 17.64 4.38
CA MET A 473 -8.51 17.81 5.40
C MET A 473 -7.94 18.46 6.67
N MET A 474 -6.73 18.07 7.08
CA MET A 474 -6.07 18.68 8.24
C MET A 474 -5.77 20.15 8.00
N LEU A 475 -5.24 20.52 6.82
CA LEU A 475 -4.99 21.93 6.51
C LEU A 475 -6.31 22.73 6.42
N GLU A 476 -7.35 22.17 5.81
CA GLU A 476 -8.68 22.80 5.76
C GLU A 476 -9.32 22.98 7.15
N SER A 477 -8.90 22.20 8.15
CA SER A 477 -9.30 22.38 9.55
C SER A 477 -8.50 23.46 10.29
N GLY A 478 -7.54 24.11 9.61
CA GLY A 478 -6.66 25.16 10.17
C GLY A 478 -5.35 24.64 10.76
N TYR A 479 -5.00 23.35 10.60
CA TYR A 479 -3.70 22.85 11.04
C TYR A 479 -2.55 23.52 10.26
N GLY A 480 -1.50 23.95 10.96
CA GLY A 480 -0.36 24.63 10.36
C GLY A 480 -0.54 26.15 10.19
N GLU A 481 -1.46 26.75 10.97
CA GLU A 481 -1.70 28.20 11.07
C GLU A 481 -2.26 28.85 9.79
N ASP A 482 -2.72 28.06 8.81
CA ASP A 482 -3.32 28.53 7.54
C ASP A 482 -2.45 29.57 6.78
N THR A 483 -1.11 29.41 6.84
CA THR A 483 -0.17 30.34 6.22
C THR A 483 0.03 30.09 4.73
N ALA A 484 0.40 31.12 3.98
CA ALA A 484 0.72 31.01 2.55
C ALA A 484 1.87 30.02 2.30
N GLU A 485 2.86 29.96 3.19
CA GLU A 485 3.96 28.99 3.14
C GLU A 485 3.47 27.55 3.26
N GLN A 486 2.59 27.29 4.24
CA GLN A 486 2.02 25.96 4.44
C GLN A 486 1.25 25.51 3.18
N TRP A 487 0.45 26.41 2.61
CA TRP A 487 -0.31 26.11 1.39
C TRP A 487 0.56 25.94 0.15
N LEU A 488 1.67 26.68 0.03
CA LEU A 488 2.60 26.51 -1.06
C LEU A 488 3.30 25.13 -1.00
N ILE A 489 3.83 24.77 0.16
CA ILE A 489 4.51 23.48 0.35
C ILE A 489 3.52 22.31 0.22
N TYR A 490 2.31 22.43 0.79
CA TYR A 490 1.26 21.44 0.56
C TYR A 490 0.89 21.32 -0.92
N SER A 491 0.79 22.43 -1.65
CA SER A 491 0.48 22.41 -3.08
C SER A 491 1.57 21.69 -3.89
N LYS A 492 2.86 21.89 -3.53
CA LYS A 492 3.98 21.10 -4.08
C LYS A 492 3.79 19.61 -3.83
N TRP A 493 3.43 19.23 -2.59
CA TRP A 493 3.24 17.83 -2.21
C TRP A 493 2.05 17.18 -2.92
N ASN A 494 0.93 17.90 -3.01
CA ASN A 494 -0.24 17.42 -3.76
C ASN A 494 0.06 17.32 -5.27
N LEU A 495 0.81 18.28 -5.81
CA LEU A 495 1.31 18.25 -7.19
C LEU A 495 2.15 17.00 -7.48
N ARG A 496 2.95 16.52 -6.50
CA ARG A 496 3.69 15.26 -6.61
C ARG A 496 2.76 14.07 -6.87
N SER A 497 1.62 13.99 -6.17
CA SER A 497 0.62 12.93 -6.36
C SER A 497 -0.04 13.01 -7.73
N VAL A 498 -0.34 14.20 -8.21
CA VAL A 498 -0.89 14.45 -9.56
C VAL A 498 0.12 14.07 -10.64
N CYS A 499 1.37 14.53 -10.49
CA CYS A 499 2.44 14.22 -11.44
C CYS A 499 2.81 12.73 -11.46
N ASN A 500 2.58 12.00 -10.39
CA ASN A 500 2.71 10.54 -10.38
C ASN A 500 1.78 9.88 -11.40
N THR A 501 0.52 10.30 -11.49
CA THR A 501 -0.46 9.81 -12.48
C THR A 501 -0.03 10.15 -13.89
N ILE A 502 0.40 11.38 -14.12
CA ILE A 502 0.88 11.85 -15.43
C ILE A 502 2.11 11.04 -15.86
N LEU A 503 3.07 10.86 -14.97
CA LEU A 503 4.30 10.11 -15.22
C LEU A 503 4.01 8.65 -15.58
N ASP A 504 3.21 7.97 -14.74
CA ASP A 504 2.91 6.54 -14.90
C ASP A 504 2.30 6.26 -16.27
N TYR A 505 1.25 6.99 -16.62
CA TYR A 505 0.59 6.86 -17.92
C TYR A 505 1.51 7.25 -19.09
N SER A 506 2.23 8.39 -18.97
CA SER A 506 3.13 8.87 -20.02
C SER A 506 4.27 7.90 -20.30
N VAL A 507 4.82 7.27 -19.26
CA VAL A 507 5.91 6.30 -19.41
C VAL A 507 5.41 4.99 -20.00
N HIS A 508 4.33 4.42 -19.44
CA HIS A 508 3.88 3.08 -19.82
C HIS A 508 3.06 3.05 -21.11
N VAL A 509 2.33 4.13 -21.43
CA VAL A 509 1.40 4.19 -22.57
C VAL A 509 1.92 5.10 -23.68
N LEU A 510 2.40 6.30 -23.33
CA LEU A 510 2.83 7.30 -24.35
C LEU A 510 4.32 7.19 -24.70
N GLY A 511 5.10 6.37 -23.99
CA GLY A 511 6.50 6.13 -24.29
C GLY A 511 7.46 7.25 -23.86
N MET A 512 7.08 8.07 -22.87
CA MET A 512 7.93 9.14 -22.33
C MET A 512 9.34 8.63 -22.02
N SER A 513 10.36 9.34 -22.48
CA SER A 513 11.76 8.97 -22.25
C SER A 513 12.20 9.26 -20.81
N GLU A 514 13.31 8.65 -20.37
CA GLU A 514 13.91 8.94 -19.06
C GLU A 514 14.30 10.41 -18.92
N ALA A 515 14.87 11.00 -19.97
CA ALA A 515 15.29 12.39 -19.97
C ALA A 515 14.09 13.33 -19.81
N ASP A 516 13.00 13.08 -20.55
CA ASP A 516 11.77 13.88 -20.45
C ASP A 516 11.09 13.69 -19.10
N ALA A 517 11.05 12.46 -18.58
CA ALA A 517 10.50 12.17 -17.25
C ALA A 517 11.28 12.91 -16.15
N LYS A 518 12.61 12.86 -16.19
CA LYS A 518 13.46 13.57 -15.22
C LYS A 518 13.28 15.08 -15.30
N LYS A 519 13.21 15.64 -16.53
CA LYS A 519 12.92 17.06 -16.73
C LYS A 519 11.54 17.44 -16.20
N PHE A 520 10.51 16.67 -16.50
CA PHE A 520 9.15 16.87 -15.99
C PHE A 520 9.11 16.88 -14.46
N LEU A 521 9.73 15.90 -13.83
CA LEU A 521 9.70 15.77 -12.36
C LEU A 521 10.49 16.90 -11.67
N SER A 522 11.67 17.27 -12.19
CA SER A 522 12.49 18.31 -11.57
C SER A 522 11.92 19.71 -11.80
N HIS A 523 11.46 20.02 -13.01
CA HIS A 523 11.09 21.39 -13.39
C HIS A 523 9.61 21.69 -13.18
N GLU A 524 8.70 20.74 -13.50
CA GLU A 524 7.27 20.97 -13.39
C GLU A 524 6.67 20.47 -12.07
N ALA A 525 7.31 19.48 -11.42
CA ALA A 525 6.87 18.93 -10.13
C ALA A 525 7.77 19.34 -8.95
N PHE A 526 8.81 20.13 -9.18
CA PHE A 526 9.74 20.66 -8.16
C PHE A 526 10.36 19.60 -7.26
N GLN A 527 10.61 18.40 -7.80
CA GLN A 527 11.20 17.29 -7.06
C GLN A 527 12.72 17.41 -7.01
N SER A 528 13.31 17.04 -5.88
CA SER A 528 14.76 17.01 -5.71
C SER A 528 15.41 15.96 -6.62
N THR A 529 16.70 16.10 -6.89
CA THR A 529 17.46 15.17 -7.76
C THR A 529 17.32 13.72 -7.28
N GLU A 530 17.33 13.50 -5.97
CA GLU A 530 17.23 12.15 -5.39
C GLU A 530 15.81 11.58 -5.57
N GLU A 531 14.76 12.40 -5.33
CA GLU A 531 13.38 12.00 -5.61
C GLU A 531 13.14 11.66 -7.08
N VAL A 532 13.67 12.48 -8.00
CA VAL A 532 13.56 12.25 -9.45
C VAL A 532 14.17 10.89 -9.82
N ARG A 533 15.36 10.57 -9.27
CA ARG A 533 16.02 9.29 -9.49
C ARG A 533 15.20 8.11 -8.96
N GLU A 534 14.69 8.22 -7.74
CA GLU A 534 13.88 7.19 -7.12
C GLU A 534 12.53 7.03 -7.83
N LYS A 535 11.91 8.12 -8.24
CA LYS A 535 10.64 8.10 -8.97
C LYS A 535 10.79 7.46 -10.35
N TRP A 536 11.86 7.77 -11.09
CA TRP A 536 12.14 7.08 -12.35
C TRP A 536 12.32 5.59 -12.13
N ARG A 537 13.11 5.21 -11.15
CA ARG A 537 13.28 3.79 -10.82
C ARG A 537 11.94 3.13 -10.47
N ARG A 538 11.10 3.79 -9.68
CA ARG A 538 9.79 3.27 -9.28
C ARG A 538 8.87 3.06 -10.47
N VAL A 539 8.76 4.01 -11.37
CA VAL A 539 7.87 3.88 -12.55
C VAL A 539 8.35 2.81 -13.52
N THR A 540 9.64 2.47 -13.57
CA THR A 540 10.13 1.37 -14.40
C THR A 540 9.88 -0.01 -13.80
N LEU A 541 9.62 -0.09 -12.50
CA LEU A 541 9.42 -1.33 -11.74
C LEU A 541 7.95 -1.58 -11.37
N THR A 542 7.09 -0.57 -11.51
CA THR A 542 5.66 -0.66 -11.25
C THR A 542 4.88 -0.07 -12.42
N SER A 543 3.62 -0.40 -12.54
CA SER A 543 2.69 0.23 -13.49
C SER A 543 1.35 0.43 -12.82
N VAL A 544 0.63 1.53 -13.15
CA VAL A 544 -0.64 1.93 -12.55
C VAL A 544 -0.53 2.38 -11.08
N GLN A 545 0.42 1.82 -10.32
CA GLN A 545 0.53 2.02 -8.87
C GLN A 545 0.69 3.51 -8.48
N LEU A 546 1.46 4.28 -9.25
CA LEU A 546 1.65 5.70 -8.96
C LEU A 546 0.36 6.53 -9.14
N THR A 547 -0.62 6.01 -9.88
CA THR A 547 -1.93 6.64 -10.06
C THR A 547 -2.83 6.51 -8.83
N SER A 548 -2.59 5.55 -7.95
CA SER A 548 -3.42 5.28 -6.75
C SER A 548 -3.61 6.51 -5.86
N TYR A 549 -2.58 7.31 -5.67
CA TYR A 549 -2.58 8.51 -4.82
C TYR A 549 -3.62 9.53 -5.26
N PHE A 550 -3.50 10.01 -6.50
CA PHE A 550 -4.40 11.04 -7.03
C PHE A 550 -5.80 10.49 -7.32
N ALA A 551 -5.91 9.28 -7.88
CA ALA A 551 -7.19 8.68 -8.17
C ALA A 551 -8.04 8.50 -6.92
N GLY A 552 -7.45 7.93 -5.86
CA GLY A 552 -8.15 7.75 -4.59
C GLY A 552 -8.48 9.07 -3.89
N TYR A 553 -7.49 9.97 -3.78
CA TYR A 553 -7.68 11.30 -3.20
C TYR A 553 -8.82 12.05 -3.88
N SER A 554 -8.77 12.14 -5.21
CA SER A 554 -9.77 12.90 -5.96
C SER A 554 -11.17 12.31 -5.83
N ALA A 555 -11.30 10.98 -5.81
CA ALA A 555 -12.58 10.31 -5.61
C ALA A 555 -13.17 10.61 -4.22
N ILE A 556 -12.36 10.50 -3.15
CA ILE A 556 -12.82 10.78 -1.79
C ILE A 556 -13.20 12.25 -1.62
N TYR A 557 -12.37 13.15 -2.15
CA TYR A 557 -12.61 14.58 -2.05
C TYR A 557 -13.89 15.00 -2.80
N ASP A 558 -14.08 14.53 -4.04
CA ASP A 558 -15.29 14.81 -4.83
C ASP A 558 -16.55 14.27 -4.16
N PHE A 559 -16.46 13.07 -3.59
CA PHE A 559 -17.57 12.46 -2.88
C PHE A 559 -17.97 13.30 -1.66
N ARG A 560 -16.99 13.73 -0.85
CA ARG A 560 -17.22 14.64 0.27
C ARG A 560 -17.93 15.94 -0.18
N GLU A 561 -17.38 16.60 -1.19
CA GLU A 561 -17.91 17.88 -1.66
C GLU A 561 -19.31 17.72 -2.30
N ARG A 562 -19.58 16.60 -2.96
CA ARG A 562 -20.90 16.28 -3.49
C ARG A 562 -21.93 16.11 -2.37
N LEU A 563 -21.63 15.31 -1.34
CA LEU A 563 -22.51 15.14 -0.17
C LEU A 563 -22.75 16.46 0.57
N LYS A 564 -21.71 17.26 0.76
CA LYS A 564 -21.80 18.58 1.38
C LYS A 564 -22.72 19.53 0.61
N LYS A 565 -22.68 19.47 -0.74
CA LYS A 565 -23.55 20.25 -1.61
C LYS A 565 -24.99 19.73 -1.63
N GLN A 566 -25.18 18.41 -1.56
CA GLN A 566 -26.51 17.78 -1.55
C GLN A 566 -27.24 17.98 -0.21
N HIS A 567 -26.51 18.10 0.90
CA HIS A 567 -27.07 18.24 2.25
C HIS A 567 -26.57 19.49 2.97
N PRO A 568 -26.86 20.70 2.44
CA PRO A 568 -26.37 21.95 3.02
C PRO A 568 -26.88 22.12 4.46
N GLY A 569 -25.96 22.41 5.39
CA GLY A 569 -26.28 22.58 6.83
C GLY A 569 -26.52 21.29 7.61
N GLN A 570 -26.55 20.14 6.98
CA GLN A 570 -26.71 18.82 7.62
C GLN A 570 -25.46 17.93 7.50
N PHE A 571 -24.49 18.34 6.68
CA PHE A 571 -23.26 17.59 6.48
C PHE A 571 -22.35 17.74 7.70
N GLU A 572 -22.01 16.62 8.32
CA GLU A 572 -21.07 16.53 9.43
C GLU A 572 -19.81 15.79 9.00
N LEU A 573 -18.67 16.48 9.00
CA LEU A 573 -17.40 15.97 8.50
C LEU A 573 -16.96 14.70 9.24
N LYS A 574 -17.06 14.67 10.57
CA LYS A 574 -16.72 13.49 11.37
C LYS A 574 -17.59 12.30 11.02
N ARG A 575 -18.90 12.49 10.90
CA ARG A 575 -19.83 11.42 10.53
C ARG A 575 -19.49 10.84 9.16
N PHE A 576 -19.16 11.73 8.20
CA PHE A 576 -18.69 11.30 6.87
C PHE A 576 -17.45 10.43 7.00
N HIS A 577 -16.42 10.86 7.74
CA HIS A 577 -15.17 10.10 7.89
C HIS A 577 -15.39 8.74 8.56
N GLU A 578 -16.11 8.72 9.68
CA GLU A 578 -16.34 7.49 10.43
C GLU A 578 -17.18 6.48 9.63
N GLN A 579 -18.19 6.96 8.92
CA GLN A 579 -18.99 6.12 8.04
C GLN A 579 -18.17 5.61 6.86
N PHE A 580 -17.42 6.48 6.17
CA PHE A 580 -16.56 6.11 5.06
C PHE A 580 -15.55 5.03 5.46
N LEU A 581 -14.84 5.22 6.56
CA LEU A 581 -13.84 4.27 7.07
C LEU A 581 -14.45 2.97 7.59
N SER A 582 -15.70 2.98 8.04
CA SER A 582 -16.38 1.77 8.54
C SER A 582 -16.58 0.69 7.48
N TYR A 583 -16.51 1.07 6.19
CA TYR A 583 -16.54 0.12 5.07
C TYR A 583 -15.18 -0.55 4.79
N GLY A 584 -14.20 -0.36 5.66
CA GLY A 584 -12.85 -0.93 5.53
C GLY A 584 -12.08 -0.31 4.38
N SER A 585 -11.31 -1.13 3.66
CA SER A 585 -10.49 -0.68 2.53
C SER A 585 -11.13 -0.95 1.17
N ALA A 586 -12.46 -0.98 1.08
CA ALA A 586 -13.18 -1.19 -0.18
C ALA A 586 -12.88 -0.06 -1.20
N PRO A 587 -13.00 -0.31 -2.52
CA PRO A 587 -12.86 0.75 -3.52
C PRO A 587 -13.79 1.94 -3.22
N VAL A 588 -13.29 3.16 -3.44
CA VAL A 588 -14.04 4.39 -3.11
C VAL A 588 -15.43 4.40 -3.76
N ARG A 589 -15.53 3.99 -5.02
CA ARG A 589 -16.82 3.88 -5.72
C ARG A 589 -17.81 2.96 -4.98
N VAL A 590 -17.34 1.82 -4.48
CA VAL A 590 -18.19 0.88 -3.74
C VAL A 590 -18.64 1.48 -2.40
N ILE A 591 -17.74 2.19 -1.69
CA ILE A 591 -18.10 2.91 -0.46
C ILE A 591 -19.15 3.99 -0.73
N GLU A 592 -18.99 4.73 -1.82
CA GLU A 592 -19.92 5.76 -2.27
C GLU A 592 -21.32 5.22 -2.54
N GLU A 593 -21.42 4.14 -3.35
CA GLU A 593 -22.68 3.43 -3.61
C GLU A 593 -23.37 2.99 -2.31
N MET A 594 -22.57 2.54 -1.33
CA MET A 594 -23.05 2.11 -0.02
C MET A 594 -23.57 3.25 0.85
N MET A 595 -22.89 4.40 0.82
CA MET A 595 -23.27 5.56 1.64
C MET A 595 -24.48 6.30 1.08
N THR A 596 -24.67 6.27 -0.25
CA THR A 596 -25.78 6.98 -0.93
C THR A 596 -27.00 6.10 -1.16
N GLY A 597 -26.87 4.78 -1.13
CA GLY A 597 -27.94 3.84 -1.49
C GLY A 597 -28.19 3.75 -3.00
N GLU A 598 -27.35 4.35 -3.84
CA GLU A 598 -27.52 4.42 -5.30
C GLU A 598 -27.16 3.10 -6.04
N GLY A 599 -26.78 2.07 -5.32
CA GLY A 599 -26.42 0.74 -5.87
C GLY A 599 -27.55 -0.30 -5.78
N SER A 600 -28.82 0.12 -5.75
CA SER A 600 -29.98 -0.78 -5.65
C SER A 600 -30.74 -0.88 -6.97
#